data_f175f7533be085e4fa64101e5aab5ed0
#
_entry.id   f175f7533be085e4fa64101e5aab5ed0
#
_cell.length_a   1.000
_cell.length_b   1.000
_cell.length_c   1.000
_cell.angle_alpha   90.00
_cell.angle_beta   90.00
_cell.angle_gamma   90.00
#
_symmetry.space_group_name_H-M   'P 1'
#
loop_
_entity.id
_entity.type
_entity.pdbx_description
1 polymer ?
#
loop_
_entity_poly.entity_id
_entity_poly.type
_entity_poly.pdbx_seq_one_letter_code
_entity_poly.pdbx_strand_id
1 'polypeptide(L)'
;MPSEQFPLSESGLPIRPVYGPDDLDGWDPRERLGAPGAYPFTRGVYPSMYTGRPWTMRQYAGFGTATESNRRYQQLIAAGSTGLSVAFDLPTQMGYDSDATMAFGEVGKVGVAIDSIEDMRLLFDGIPLDQVSTSMTINAPAAVLLLLYQLVAEEQGVPGDKQIGRAHV
;
A
#
# COMPACT_ATOMS: atom_id res chain seq x y z
N MET A 1 -45.38 24.08 -23.36
CA MET A 1 -43.93 23.90 -23.43
C MET A 1 -43.69 22.44 -23.64
N PRO A 2 -42.96 21.95 -24.69
CA PRO A 2 -42.63 20.56 -24.82
C PRO A 2 -41.76 20.19 -23.62
N SER A 3 -42.07 19.08 -22.96
CA SER A 3 -41.26 18.53 -21.89
C SER A 3 -39.89 18.20 -22.47
N GLU A 4 -38.84 18.91 -22.03
CA GLU A 4 -37.46 18.56 -22.35
C GLU A 4 -37.19 17.11 -21.91
N GLN A 5 -37.19 16.20 -22.87
CA GLN A 5 -36.78 14.85 -22.61
C GLN A 5 -35.24 14.77 -22.61
N PHE A 6 -34.67 14.68 -21.44
CA PHE A 6 -33.24 14.47 -21.30
C PHE A 6 -32.88 13.00 -21.61
N PRO A 7 -31.71 12.75 -22.23
CA PRO A 7 -31.19 11.38 -22.38
C PRO A 7 -31.00 10.74 -20.99
N LEU A 8 -31.23 9.45 -20.91
CA LEU A 8 -31.06 8.70 -19.68
C LEU A 8 -29.67 8.04 -19.65
N SER A 9 -29.07 7.97 -18.47
CA SER A 9 -27.90 7.13 -18.21
C SER A 9 -28.30 5.64 -18.26
N GLU A 10 -27.32 4.74 -18.24
CA GLU A 10 -27.54 3.29 -18.12
C GLU A 10 -28.33 2.92 -16.84
N SER A 11 -28.22 3.73 -15.79
CA SER A 11 -28.97 3.56 -14.54
C SER A 11 -30.35 4.23 -14.57
N GLY A 12 -30.82 4.74 -15.71
CA GLY A 12 -32.09 5.37 -15.87
C GLY A 12 -32.22 6.79 -15.30
N LEU A 13 -31.10 7.45 -14.97
CA LEU A 13 -31.10 8.83 -14.48
C LEU A 13 -31.06 9.82 -15.65
N PRO A 14 -31.87 10.90 -15.64
CA PRO A 14 -31.85 11.93 -16.68
C PRO A 14 -30.50 12.68 -16.64
N ILE A 15 -29.90 12.85 -17.81
CA ILE A 15 -28.65 13.60 -17.96
C ILE A 15 -29.00 14.97 -18.53
N ARG A 16 -28.77 15.99 -17.76
CA ARG A 16 -28.99 17.38 -18.18
C ARG A 16 -27.75 17.92 -18.88
N PRO A 17 -27.88 18.88 -19.83
CA PRO A 17 -26.75 19.47 -20.53
C PRO A 17 -25.78 20.22 -19.61
N VAL A 18 -26.30 20.82 -18.53
CA VAL A 18 -25.53 21.58 -17.54
C VAL A 18 -26.16 21.35 -16.16
N TYR A 19 -25.35 21.20 -15.16
CA TYR A 19 -25.74 21.21 -13.75
C TYR A 19 -25.17 22.47 -13.10
N GLY A 20 -25.99 23.16 -12.35
CA GLY A 20 -25.64 24.43 -11.72
C GLY A 20 -26.08 24.48 -10.24
N PRO A 21 -25.93 25.64 -9.58
CA PRO A 21 -26.34 25.81 -8.18
C PRO A 21 -27.82 25.50 -7.94
N ASP A 22 -28.68 25.75 -8.93
CA ASP A 22 -30.13 25.51 -8.83
C ASP A 22 -30.48 23.99 -8.77
N ASP A 23 -29.55 23.16 -9.18
CA ASP A 23 -29.70 21.68 -9.07
C ASP A 23 -29.41 21.16 -7.67
N LEU A 24 -28.93 22.00 -6.79
CA LEU A 24 -28.54 21.73 -5.43
C LEU A 24 -29.55 22.25 -4.40
N ASP A 25 -30.81 22.44 -4.82
CA ASP A 25 -31.85 22.94 -3.91
C ASP A 25 -31.99 22.04 -2.67
N GLY A 26 -31.98 22.66 -1.48
CA GLY A 26 -31.97 21.93 -0.20
C GLY A 26 -30.67 21.20 0.13
N TRP A 27 -29.60 21.41 -0.64
CA TRP A 27 -28.31 20.78 -0.39
C TRP A 27 -27.38 21.70 0.41
N ASP A 28 -27.03 21.29 1.62
CA ASP A 28 -26.05 22.02 2.44
C ASP A 28 -24.69 21.28 2.39
N PRO A 29 -23.63 21.95 1.88
CA PRO A 29 -22.30 21.35 1.83
C PRO A 29 -21.73 21.01 3.21
N ARG A 30 -22.12 21.71 4.26
CA ARG A 30 -21.65 21.43 5.62
C ARG A 30 -22.21 20.12 6.14
N GLU A 31 -23.48 19.84 5.84
CA GLU A 31 -24.13 18.59 6.23
C GLU A 31 -23.72 17.43 5.33
N ARG A 32 -23.66 17.65 4.02
CA ARG A 32 -23.44 16.60 3.03
C ARG A 32 -21.99 16.23 2.80
N LEU A 33 -21.09 17.22 2.83
CA LEU A 33 -19.66 17.00 2.64
C LEU A 33 -18.88 16.94 3.96
N GLY A 34 -19.32 17.67 4.98
CA GLY A 34 -18.59 17.83 6.22
C GLY A 34 -17.27 18.60 6.07
N ALA A 35 -16.45 18.58 7.10
CA ALA A 35 -15.11 19.14 7.08
C ALA A 35 -14.07 18.09 6.67
N PRO A 36 -12.92 18.48 6.09
CA PRO A 36 -11.80 17.55 5.91
C PRO A 36 -11.38 16.91 7.24
N GLY A 37 -11.14 15.61 7.23
CA GLY A 37 -10.76 14.83 8.43
C GLY A 37 -11.92 14.49 9.35
N ALA A 38 -13.17 14.85 9.01
CA ALA A 38 -14.36 14.50 9.75
C ALA A 38 -15.32 13.61 8.93
N TYR A 39 -16.09 12.78 9.63
CA TYR A 39 -17.15 12.01 8.97
C TYR A 39 -18.11 12.95 8.21
N PRO A 40 -18.55 12.58 7.01
CA PRO A 40 -18.40 11.32 6.27
C PRO A 40 -17.13 11.18 5.42
N PHE A 41 -16.07 11.94 5.69
CA PHE A 41 -14.76 11.89 5.03
C PHE A 41 -14.75 12.14 3.52
N THR A 42 -15.79 12.76 2.99
CA THR A 42 -15.92 13.06 1.54
C THR A 42 -14.84 14.02 1.04
N ARG A 43 -14.26 14.82 1.95
CA ARG A 43 -13.19 15.78 1.70
C ARG A 43 -11.83 15.32 2.17
N GLY A 44 -11.67 14.02 2.39
CA GLY A 44 -10.43 13.38 2.82
C GLY A 44 -10.36 13.06 4.31
N VAL A 45 -9.49 12.10 4.64
CA VAL A 45 -9.37 11.53 5.99
C VAL A 45 -8.56 12.35 6.97
N TYR A 46 -7.85 13.39 6.50
CA TYR A 46 -7.04 14.27 7.36
C TYR A 46 -7.46 15.73 7.20
N PRO A 47 -7.43 16.54 8.29
CA PRO A 47 -7.83 17.95 8.22
C PRO A 47 -7.02 18.81 7.24
N SER A 48 -5.71 18.53 7.15
CA SER A 48 -4.78 19.27 6.29
C SER A 48 -4.38 18.51 5.02
N MET A 49 -4.85 17.27 4.85
CA MET A 49 -4.53 16.41 3.72
C MET A 49 -3.01 16.39 3.41
N TYR A 50 -2.62 16.53 2.14
CA TYR A 50 -1.23 16.49 1.70
C TYR A 50 -0.37 17.70 2.17
N THR A 51 -0.99 18.78 2.63
CA THR A 51 -0.25 19.94 3.17
C THR A 51 0.33 19.68 4.54
N GLY A 52 -0.35 18.86 5.37
CA GLY A 52 0.16 18.43 6.66
C GLY A 52 1.04 17.19 6.58
N ARG A 53 0.73 16.28 5.65
CA ARG A 53 1.51 15.07 5.40
C ARG A 53 1.49 14.77 3.91
N PRO A 54 2.63 14.85 3.20
CA PRO A 54 2.73 14.48 1.80
C PRO A 54 2.30 13.02 1.56
N TRP A 55 1.91 12.72 0.33
CA TRP A 55 1.62 11.35 -0.08
C TRP A 55 2.84 10.44 0.07
N THR A 56 2.61 9.17 0.29
CA THR A 56 3.67 8.17 0.35
C THR A 56 4.25 7.95 -1.04
N MET A 57 5.55 8.18 -1.19
CA MET A 57 6.31 7.79 -2.38
C MET A 57 6.80 6.35 -2.19
N ARG A 58 6.36 5.47 -3.08
CA ARG A 58 6.59 4.03 -2.96
C ARG A 58 6.97 3.43 -4.30
N GLN A 59 7.98 2.56 -4.31
CA GLN A 59 8.36 1.76 -5.47
C GLN A 59 8.26 0.28 -5.14
N TYR A 60 7.78 -0.50 -6.10
CA TYR A 60 7.77 -1.96 -6.06
C TYR A 60 9.16 -2.46 -6.44
N ALA A 61 9.85 -3.13 -5.55
CA ALA A 61 11.20 -3.61 -5.76
C ALA A 61 11.46 -4.88 -4.94
N GLY A 62 12.32 -5.73 -5.48
CA GLY A 62 12.81 -6.95 -4.88
C GLY A 62 13.48 -7.80 -5.96
N PHE A 63 14.64 -8.36 -5.67
CA PHE A 63 15.38 -9.25 -6.56
C PHE A 63 16.48 -9.96 -5.77
N GLY A 64 16.91 -11.11 -6.26
CA GLY A 64 18.04 -11.82 -5.73
C GLY A 64 17.91 -12.16 -4.24
N THR A 65 18.94 -11.88 -3.50
CA THR A 65 19.02 -12.10 -2.06
C THR A 65 18.40 -10.96 -1.26
N ALA A 66 18.07 -11.24 0.01
CA ALA A 66 17.60 -10.22 0.94
C ALA A 66 18.59 -9.04 1.08
N THR A 67 19.89 -9.31 1.12
CA THR A 67 20.94 -8.28 1.20
C THR A 67 20.98 -7.37 -0.04
N GLU A 68 20.82 -7.93 -1.23
CA GLU A 68 20.80 -7.13 -2.48
C GLU A 68 19.55 -6.25 -2.53
N SER A 69 18.40 -6.79 -2.18
CA SER A 69 17.14 -6.04 -2.09
C SER A 69 17.19 -4.96 -1.00
N ASN A 70 17.80 -5.24 0.15
CA ASN A 70 18.02 -4.24 1.21
C ASN A 70 18.81 -3.04 0.71
N ARG A 71 19.93 -3.26 0.01
CA ARG A 71 20.72 -2.16 -0.58
C ARG A 71 19.88 -1.27 -1.50
N ARG A 72 19.00 -1.90 -2.29
CA ARG A 72 18.07 -1.16 -3.15
C ARG A 72 17.06 -0.35 -2.35
N TYR A 73 16.51 -0.89 -1.29
CA TYR A 73 15.59 -0.18 -0.42
C TYR A 73 16.25 1.03 0.25
N GLN A 74 17.47 0.86 0.76
CA GLN A 74 18.22 1.98 1.34
C GLN A 74 18.48 3.10 0.31
N GLN A 75 18.82 2.75 -0.95
CA GLN A 75 18.95 3.72 -2.03
C GLN A 75 17.63 4.47 -2.31
N LEU A 76 16.50 3.76 -2.33
CA LEU A 76 15.18 4.37 -2.55
C LEU A 76 14.81 5.34 -1.42
N ILE A 77 15.05 4.95 -0.17
CA ILE A 77 14.82 5.81 0.99
C ILE A 77 15.71 7.05 0.94
N ALA A 78 17.00 6.88 0.65
CA ALA A 78 17.94 7.99 0.49
C ALA A 78 17.54 8.94 -0.67
N ALA A 79 16.85 8.42 -1.69
CA ALA A 79 16.29 9.20 -2.79
C ALA A 79 14.92 9.83 -2.47
N GLY A 80 14.42 9.71 -1.23
CA GLY A 80 13.18 10.33 -0.77
C GLY A 80 11.94 9.46 -0.78
N SER A 81 12.06 8.15 -1.00
CA SER A 81 10.93 7.22 -0.83
C SER A 81 10.53 7.14 0.64
N THR A 82 9.23 7.24 0.90
CA THR A 82 8.64 7.17 2.25
C THR A 82 7.88 5.86 2.49
N GLY A 83 7.95 4.96 1.53
CA GLY A 83 7.36 3.63 1.60
C GLY A 83 8.07 2.64 0.70
N LEU A 84 7.99 1.38 1.09
CA LEU A 84 8.51 0.25 0.35
C LEU A 84 7.38 -0.67 -0.09
N SER A 85 7.53 -1.26 -1.27
CA SER A 85 6.66 -2.33 -1.74
C SER A 85 7.53 -3.52 -2.13
N VAL A 86 7.42 -4.59 -1.36
CA VAL A 86 8.28 -5.76 -1.51
C VAL A 86 7.76 -6.65 -2.62
N ALA A 87 8.63 -6.94 -3.59
CA ALA A 87 8.44 -7.96 -4.60
C ALA A 87 9.11 -9.25 -4.12
N PHE A 88 8.32 -10.27 -3.84
CA PHE A 88 8.83 -11.61 -3.50
C PHE A 88 8.99 -12.44 -4.76
N ASP A 89 9.97 -13.35 -4.76
CA ASP A 89 10.14 -14.32 -5.83
C ASP A 89 9.01 -15.37 -5.87
N LEU A 90 8.96 -16.13 -6.92
CA LEU A 90 7.89 -17.12 -7.11
C LEU A 90 7.87 -18.21 -6.04
N PRO A 91 9.02 -18.81 -5.63
CA PRO A 91 9.03 -19.78 -4.54
C PRO A 91 8.45 -19.21 -3.24
N THR A 92 8.90 -18.05 -2.81
CA THR A 92 8.36 -17.37 -1.61
C THR A 92 6.85 -17.14 -1.73
N GLN A 93 6.36 -16.69 -2.89
CA GLN A 93 4.92 -16.48 -3.11
C GLN A 93 4.10 -17.77 -3.02
N MET A 94 4.68 -18.89 -3.38
CA MET A 94 4.05 -20.21 -3.33
C MET A 94 4.23 -20.93 -1.97
N GLY A 95 5.08 -20.40 -1.10
CA GLY A 95 5.39 -21.01 0.21
C GLY A 95 6.39 -22.13 0.11
N TYR A 96 7.30 -22.09 -0.86
CA TYR A 96 8.45 -23.00 -0.97
C TYR A 96 9.72 -22.32 -0.49
N ASP A 97 10.56 -23.10 0.18
CA ASP A 97 11.92 -22.70 0.49
C ASP A 97 12.80 -22.78 -0.78
N SER A 98 13.89 -22.01 -0.80
CA SER A 98 14.76 -21.88 -1.98
C SER A 98 15.46 -23.20 -2.38
N ASP A 99 15.61 -24.15 -1.47
CA ASP A 99 16.18 -25.47 -1.71
C ASP A 99 15.17 -26.52 -2.18
N ALA A 100 13.88 -26.17 -2.24
CA ALA A 100 12.86 -27.08 -2.74
C ALA A 100 13.05 -27.35 -4.24
N THR A 101 12.83 -28.58 -4.66
CA THR A 101 12.95 -28.98 -6.06
C THR A 101 12.10 -28.11 -7.00
N MET A 102 10.91 -27.69 -6.55
CA MET A 102 10.00 -26.82 -7.29
C MET A 102 10.49 -25.38 -7.41
N ALA A 103 11.42 -24.95 -6.57
CA ALA A 103 12.00 -23.60 -6.60
C ALA A 103 13.14 -23.47 -7.63
N PHE A 104 13.62 -24.58 -8.17
CA PHE A 104 14.78 -24.58 -9.07
C PHE A 104 14.60 -23.65 -10.28
N GLY A 105 15.54 -22.73 -10.43
CA GLY A 105 15.55 -21.78 -11.54
C GLY A 105 14.67 -20.55 -11.37
N GLU A 106 13.92 -20.42 -10.26
CA GLU A 106 13.04 -19.26 -9.98
C GLU A 106 13.46 -18.46 -8.74
N VAL A 107 14.39 -18.98 -7.93
CA VAL A 107 14.88 -18.30 -6.71
C VAL A 107 15.50 -16.93 -7.04
N GLY A 108 15.01 -15.88 -6.42
CA GLY A 108 15.51 -14.52 -6.56
C GLY A 108 15.32 -13.87 -7.93
N LYS A 109 14.59 -14.48 -8.86
CA LYS A 109 14.54 -14.10 -10.28
C LYS A 109 13.62 -12.91 -10.55
N VAL A 110 12.41 -12.91 -10.00
CA VAL A 110 11.38 -11.86 -10.20
C VAL A 110 11.03 -11.13 -8.91
N GLY A 111 11.76 -11.38 -7.86
CA GLY A 111 11.57 -10.83 -6.54
C GLY A 111 12.64 -11.33 -5.58
N VAL A 112 12.56 -10.94 -4.33
CA VAL A 112 13.49 -11.37 -3.28
C VAL A 112 13.05 -12.73 -2.71
N ALA A 113 14.01 -13.63 -2.52
CA ALA A 113 13.81 -14.90 -1.83
C ALA A 113 13.82 -14.69 -0.32
N ILE A 114 12.80 -15.19 0.38
CA ILE A 114 12.68 -15.17 1.84
C ILE A 114 12.29 -16.57 2.31
N ASP A 115 13.21 -17.26 2.93
CA ASP A 115 13.01 -18.62 3.45
C ASP A 115 12.81 -18.61 4.97
N SER A 116 13.36 -17.59 5.65
CA SER A 116 13.41 -17.57 7.10
C SER A 116 13.35 -16.17 7.70
N ILE A 117 13.31 -16.09 9.04
CA ILE A 117 13.44 -14.83 9.78
C ILE A 117 14.80 -14.16 9.53
N GLU A 118 15.85 -14.93 9.24
CA GLU A 118 17.18 -14.38 8.95
C GLU A 118 17.16 -13.54 7.66
N ASP A 119 16.49 -14.03 6.62
CA ASP A 119 16.32 -13.28 5.37
C ASP A 119 15.50 -12.01 5.60
N MET A 120 14.46 -12.09 6.42
CA MET A 120 13.63 -10.94 6.76
C MET A 120 14.43 -9.89 7.56
N ARG A 121 15.32 -10.32 8.49
CA ARG A 121 16.26 -9.44 9.21
C ARG A 121 17.19 -8.74 8.24
N LEU A 122 17.81 -9.47 7.31
CA LEU A 122 18.68 -8.92 6.29
C LEU A 122 17.95 -7.96 5.35
N LEU A 123 16.70 -8.29 4.99
CA LEU A 123 15.90 -7.46 4.10
C LEU A 123 15.62 -6.07 4.69
N PHE A 124 15.37 -5.99 5.99
CA PHE A 124 15.02 -4.76 6.70
C PHE A 124 16.13 -4.21 7.60
N ASP A 125 17.36 -4.73 7.46
CA ASP A 125 18.50 -4.22 8.20
C ASP A 125 18.73 -2.72 7.95
N GLY A 126 18.82 -1.94 9.04
CA GLY A 126 19.03 -0.49 8.97
C GLY A 126 17.86 0.33 8.39
N ILE A 127 16.68 -0.27 8.18
CA ILE A 127 15.49 0.44 7.69
C ILE A 127 14.59 0.79 8.88
N PRO A 128 14.26 2.09 9.10
CA PRO A 128 13.43 2.53 10.23
C PRO A 128 11.96 2.15 10.00
N LEU A 129 11.52 1.02 10.55
CA LEU A 129 10.18 0.46 10.30
C LEU A 129 9.04 1.25 10.98
N ASP A 130 9.35 2.17 11.86
CA ASP A 130 8.43 3.15 12.44
C ASP A 130 8.20 4.39 11.57
N GLN A 131 9.06 4.62 10.57
CA GLN A 131 9.02 5.80 9.70
C GLN A 131 8.67 5.47 8.26
N VAL A 132 9.03 4.27 7.81
CA VAL A 132 8.82 3.81 6.43
C VAL A 132 7.68 2.82 6.38
N SER A 133 6.62 3.15 5.63
CA SER A 133 5.52 2.20 5.47
C SER A 133 5.90 1.08 4.49
N THR A 134 5.63 -0.17 4.87
CA THR A 134 5.93 -1.34 4.04
C THR A 134 4.66 -1.97 3.50
N SER A 135 4.65 -2.31 2.23
CA SER A 135 3.59 -3.07 1.55
C SER A 135 4.19 -4.36 1.00
N MET A 136 3.50 -5.45 1.19
CA MET A 136 3.87 -6.77 0.66
C MET A 136 2.76 -7.24 -0.26
N THR A 137 3.09 -7.49 -1.54
CA THR A 137 2.16 -8.12 -2.48
C THR A 137 2.35 -9.62 -2.37
N ILE A 138 1.48 -10.27 -1.63
CA ILE A 138 1.62 -11.68 -1.26
C ILE A 138 0.25 -12.30 -0.98
N ASN A 139 0.11 -13.60 -1.17
CA ASN A 139 -1.15 -14.31 -1.06
C ASN A 139 -1.08 -15.43 -0.01
N ALA A 140 -0.79 -16.65 -0.41
CA ALA A 140 -0.86 -17.82 0.46
C ALA A 140 0.01 -17.70 1.74
N PRO A 141 1.31 -17.33 1.68
CA PRO A 141 2.17 -17.18 2.85
C PRO A 141 2.07 -15.82 3.54
N ALA A 142 1.09 -14.98 3.20
CA ALA A 142 0.97 -13.60 3.70
C ALA A 142 1.01 -13.51 5.23
N ALA A 143 0.32 -14.41 5.93
CA ALA A 143 0.28 -14.41 7.39
C ALA A 143 1.67 -14.67 8.00
N VAL A 144 2.42 -15.61 7.43
CA VAL A 144 3.78 -15.94 7.88
C VAL A 144 4.72 -14.76 7.64
N LEU A 145 4.75 -14.22 6.42
CA LEU A 145 5.62 -13.11 6.08
C LEU A 145 5.30 -11.82 6.89
N LEU A 146 4.02 -11.58 7.17
CA LEU A 146 3.63 -10.46 8.03
C LEU A 146 4.11 -10.65 9.48
N LEU A 147 4.03 -11.87 10.01
CA LEU A 147 4.54 -12.18 11.34
C LEU A 147 6.07 -12.07 11.40
N LEU A 148 6.80 -12.53 10.38
CA LEU A 148 8.24 -12.33 10.28
C LEU A 148 8.61 -10.84 10.27
N TYR A 149 7.89 -10.04 9.50
CA TYR A 149 8.05 -8.58 9.49
C TYR A 149 7.81 -7.97 10.87
N GLN A 150 6.74 -8.37 11.54
CA GLN A 150 6.42 -7.90 12.89
C GLN A 150 7.54 -8.25 13.88
N LEU A 151 8.03 -9.48 13.87
CA LEU A 151 9.12 -9.90 14.74
C LEU A 151 10.40 -9.08 14.51
N VAL A 152 10.77 -8.84 13.25
CA VAL A 152 11.93 -7.99 12.93
C VAL A 152 11.74 -6.56 13.42
N ALA A 153 10.54 -6.00 13.28
CA ALA A 153 10.24 -4.67 13.79
C ALA A 153 10.32 -4.61 15.34
N GLU A 154 9.83 -5.62 16.03
CA GLU A 154 9.95 -5.73 17.49
C GLU A 154 11.42 -5.86 17.93
N GLU A 155 12.24 -6.63 17.23
CA GLU A 155 13.69 -6.72 17.45
C GLU A 155 14.41 -5.37 17.25
N GLN A 156 13.91 -4.54 16.33
CA GLN A 156 14.38 -3.16 16.13
C GLN A 156 13.84 -2.17 17.18
N GLY A 157 13.04 -2.64 18.15
CA GLY A 157 12.44 -1.81 19.19
C GLY A 157 11.21 -1.02 18.73
N VAL A 158 10.60 -1.39 17.59
CA VAL A 158 9.38 -0.77 17.08
C VAL A 158 8.15 -1.52 17.62
N PRO A 159 7.39 -0.93 18.56
CA PRO A 159 6.21 -1.60 19.09
C PRO A 159 5.11 -1.76 18.05
N GLY A 160 4.25 -2.77 18.23
CA GLY A 160 3.24 -3.16 17.24
C GLY A 160 2.29 -2.04 16.81
N ASP A 161 1.95 -1.12 17.72
CA ASP A 161 1.10 0.05 17.43
C ASP A 161 1.80 1.13 16.58
N LYS A 162 3.11 1.04 16.41
CA LYS A 162 3.92 1.95 15.56
C LYS A 162 4.34 1.32 14.24
N GLN A 163 4.11 0.04 14.07
CA GLN A 163 4.46 -0.64 12.83
C GLN A 163 3.54 -0.23 11.69
N ILE A 164 4.13 0.14 10.56
CA ILE A 164 3.41 0.58 9.37
C ILE A 164 3.63 -0.46 8.26
N GLY A 165 2.98 -1.59 8.39
CA GLY A 165 3.07 -2.68 7.42
C GLY A 165 1.70 -3.19 6.99
N ARG A 166 1.62 -3.70 5.76
CA ARG A 166 0.44 -4.41 5.24
C ARG A 166 0.84 -5.47 4.24
N ALA A 167 0.16 -6.61 4.30
CA ALA A 167 0.16 -7.61 3.24
C ALA A 167 -1.18 -7.56 2.51
N HIS A 168 -1.18 -7.65 1.18
CA HIS A 168 -2.40 -7.63 0.38
C HIS A 168 -2.22 -8.36 -0.95
N VAL A 169 -3.30 -8.85 -1.47
CA VAL A 169 -3.42 -9.53 -2.76
C VAL A 169 -3.60 -8.52 -3.89
#